data_c65c2e466b6eac5b65e4e91731eb8c2b
#
_entry.id   c65c2e466b6eac5b65e4e91731eb8c2b
#
_cell.length_a   1.000
_cell.length_b   1.000
_cell.length_c   1.000
_cell.angle_alpha   90.00
_cell.angle_beta   90.00
_cell.angle_gamma   90.00
#
_symmetry.space_group_name_H-M   'P 1'
#
loop_
_entity.id
_entity.type
_entity.pdbx_description
1 polymer ?
#
loop_
_entity_poly.entity_id
_entity_poly.type
_entity_poly.pdbx_seq_one_letter_code
_entity_poly.pdbx_strand_id
1 'polypeptide(L)'
;MSNYSVNDWISQHGMAMPDKLAAIDLASNRHYTYSQMNNRVGRLANHLKYLGITKGDRVAYFAFNSTDVVEIIFACWRIGAVAVALNFRLTARELTFIIEDSTPKLIFVDSALGMVWEDVNQQTDVPNIIILDGVGGDTIYEKIISSSEPLNEMIDQTLTDQCMLMYSSGTTGRPKGVIITHGMMLFSAVGGMSAGRTTRDSVSLVVMPLFHIAAVNVSCCPMVYMGGCLIVMRMFDPDLVLKTIGNKTLGVTHIFLVPAAYNALKDGKHAGDTDFTNIVSALSGAETVPMSLVKWWRKRGICLQEGWGMTETSGTGCLLLHDDVADMVGSAGRPLMGNKIRIVDEKGKEAPPNVLGEIQMKGPAVTPGY
;
A
#
# COMPACT_ATOMS: atom_id res chain seq x y z
N MET A 1 -12.18 -20.07 -3.64
CA MET A 1 -10.93 -19.50 -3.12
C MET A 1 -10.52 -20.04 -1.73
N SER A 2 -11.44 -20.59 -0.97
CA SER A 2 -11.16 -21.16 0.37
C SER A 2 -10.18 -22.34 0.41
N ASN A 3 -9.88 -22.98 -0.72
CA ASN A 3 -8.98 -24.14 -0.79
C ASN A 3 -7.57 -23.81 -1.32
N TYR A 4 -7.27 -22.52 -1.58
CA TYR A 4 -5.95 -22.11 -2.05
C TYR A 4 -5.17 -21.51 -0.89
N SER A 5 -3.99 -22.07 -0.63
CA SER A 5 -3.08 -21.57 0.40
C SER A 5 -2.45 -20.23 -0.02
N VAL A 6 -2.17 -19.40 0.98
CA VAL A 6 -1.41 -18.17 0.82
C VAL A 6 0.09 -18.50 0.79
N ASN A 7 0.84 -17.80 -0.04
CA ASN A 7 2.30 -17.89 -0.09
C ASN A 7 2.93 -16.64 0.53
N ASP A 8 4.01 -16.82 1.27
CA ASP A 8 4.83 -15.72 1.78
C ASP A 8 5.79 -15.24 0.67
N TRP A 9 5.44 -14.14 0.04
CA TRP A 9 6.18 -13.58 -1.10
C TRP A 9 7.60 -13.18 -0.72
N ILE A 10 7.79 -12.60 0.47
CA ILE A 10 9.11 -12.16 0.94
C ILE A 10 9.99 -13.39 1.23
N SER A 11 9.45 -14.43 1.87
CA SER A 11 10.19 -15.66 2.14
C SER A 11 10.61 -16.35 0.84
N GLN A 12 9.69 -16.46 -0.13
CA GLN A 12 10.00 -17.06 -1.43
C GLN A 12 11.15 -16.33 -2.15
N HIS A 13 11.13 -15.00 -2.18
CA HIS A 13 12.21 -14.23 -2.79
C HIS A 13 13.49 -14.25 -1.95
N GLY A 14 13.38 -14.30 -0.63
CA GLY A 14 14.53 -14.47 0.27
C GLY A 14 15.31 -15.76 0.02
N MET A 15 14.62 -16.82 -0.41
CA MET A 15 15.23 -18.08 -0.83
C MET A 15 15.73 -18.05 -2.28
N ALA A 16 14.92 -17.49 -3.19
CA ALA A 16 15.18 -17.55 -4.64
C ALA A 16 16.22 -16.50 -5.10
N MET A 17 16.26 -15.35 -4.43
CA MET A 17 17.08 -14.18 -4.81
C MET A 17 17.61 -13.47 -3.55
N PRO A 18 18.37 -14.15 -2.67
CA PRO A 18 18.73 -13.66 -1.33
C PRO A 18 19.42 -12.30 -1.34
N ASP A 19 20.31 -12.06 -2.29
CA ASP A 19 21.13 -10.87 -2.37
C ASP A 19 20.50 -9.72 -3.15
N LYS A 20 19.32 -9.96 -3.75
CA LYS A 20 18.63 -8.91 -4.49
C LYS A 20 18.07 -7.86 -3.55
N LEU A 21 18.26 -6.58 -3.88
CA LEU A 21 17.72 -5.45 -3.15
C LEU A 21 16.18 -5.51 -3.16
N ALA A 22 15.58 -5.55 -1.96
CA ALA A 22 14.14 -5.60 -1.75
C ALA A 22 13.57 -4.23 -1.37
N ALA A 23 14.28 -3.46 -0.54
CA ALA A 23 13.80 -2.18 -0.07
C ALA A 23 14.95 -1.21 0.27
N ILE A 24 14.68 0.08 0.04
CA ILE A 24 15.47 1.22 0.51
C ILE A 24 14.55 2.13 1.30
N ASP A 25 14.96 2.49 2.51
CA ASP A 25 14.31 3.51 3.31
C ASP A 25 15.11 4.81 3.21
N LEU A 26 14.53 5.84 2.58
CA LEU A 26 15.24 7.09 2.32
C LEU A 26 15.48 7.92 3.58
N ALA A 27 14.62 7.81 4.59
CA ALA A 27 14.74 8.60 5.81
C ALA A 27 15.84 8.07 6.73
N SER A 28 15.95 6.76 6.85
CA SER A 28 16.97 6.08 7.67
C SER A 28 18.20 5.66 6.89
N ASN A 29 18.20 5.79 5.56
CA ASN A 29 19.23 5.28 4.66
C ASN A 29 19.51 3.78 4.84
N ARG A 30 18.49 3.00 5.22
CA ARG A 30 18.59 1.54 5.35
C ARG A 30 18.30 0.87 4.01
N HIS A 31 19.10 -0.13 3.69
CA HIS A 31 19.00 -0.91 2.46
C HIS A 31 18.88 -2.39 2.85
N TYR A 32 17.87 -3.07 2.37
CA TYR A 32 17.64 -4.47 2.68
C TYR A 32 17.56 -5.31 1.42
N THR A 33 18.33 -6.41 1.41
CA THR A 33 18.12 -7.49 0.44
C THR A 33 16.89 -8.31 0.80
N TYR A 34 16.41 -9.15 -0.10
CA TYR A 34 15.29 -10.04 0.19
C TYR A 34 15.57 -11.00 1.34
N SER A 35 16.81 -11.52 1.46
CA SER A 35 17.21 -12.33 2.61
C SER A 35 17.15 -11.55 3.91
N GLN A 36 17.68 -10.34 3.93
CA GLN A 36 17.64 -9.48 5.12
C GLN A 36 16.19 -9.10 5.49
N MET A 37 15.38 -8.71 4.52
CA MET A 37 13.97 -8.37 4.75
C MET A 37 13.18 -9.59 5.25
N ASN A 38 13.41 -10.78 4.68
CA ASN A 38 12.79 -12.03 5.15
C ASN A 38 13.18 -12.34 6.61
N ASN A 39 14.46 -12.16 6.95
CA ASN A 39 14.94 -12.36 8.32
C ASN A 39 14.27 -11.39 9.29
N ARG A 40 14.19 -10.10 8.97
CA ARG A 40 13.55 -9.08 9.82
C ARG A 40 12.05 -9.34 10.00
N VAL A 41 11.33 -9.62 8.92
CA VAL A 41 9.91 -10.01 8.96
C VAL A 41 9.70 -11.26 9.82
N GLY A 42 10.59 -12.25 9.71
CA GLY A 42 10.54 -13.45 10.55
C GLY A 42 10.76 -13.17 12.03
N ARG A 43 11.71 -12.32 12.36
CA ARG A 43 12.00 -11.92 13.75
C ARG A 43 10.84 -11.15 14.36
N LEU A 44 10.27 -10.21 13.62
CA LEU A 44 9.07 -9.49 14.06
C LEU A 44 7.88 -10.44 14.24
N ALA A 45 7.64 -11.32 13.28
CA ALA A 45 6.56 -12.32 13.36
C ALA A 45 6.69 -13.22 14.61
N ASN A 46 7.90 -13.65 14.94
CA ASN A 46 8.16 -14.42 16.16
C ASN A 46 7.93 -13.61 17.43
N HIS A 47 8.33 -12.34 17.44
CA HIS A 47 8.05 -11.44 18.56
C HIS A 47 6.56 -11.21 18.80
N LEU A 48 5.79 -11.02 17.71
CA LEU A 48 4.33 -10.91 17.78
C LEU A 48 3.70 -12.17 18.40
N LYS A 49 4.17 -13.37 18.02
CA LYS A 49 3.75 -14.64 18.66
C LYS A 49 4.12 -14.70 20.12
N TYR A 50 5.32 -14.23 20.50
CA TYR A 50 5.75 -14.17 21.91
C TYR A 50 4.82 -13.27 22.74
N LEU A 51 4.30 -12.18 22.18
CA LEU A 51 3.29 -11.32 22.79
C LEU A 51 1.87 -11.91 22.79
N GLY A 52 1.69 -13.16 22.34
CA GLY A 52 0.39 -13.84 22.32
C GLY A 52 -0.51 -13.44 21.15
N ILE A 53 0.04 -12.82 20.10
CA ILE A 53 -0.71 -12.53 18.89
C ILE A 53 -0.90 -13.82 18.08
N THR A 54 -2.15 -14.09 17.71
CA THR A 54 -2.55 -15.30 16.98
C THR A 54 -3.33 -14.93 15.71
N LYS A 55 -3.64 -15.95 14.89
CA LYS A 55 -4.44 -15.77 13.67
C LYS A 55 -5.77 -15.04 13.98
N GLY A 56 -6.07 -14.02 13.20
CA GLY A 56 -7.26 -13.18 13.33
C GLY A 56 -7.13 -12.04 14.34
N ASP A 57 -6.08 -11.99 15.16
CA ASP A 57 -5.83 -10.85 16.05
C ASP A 57 -5.44 -9.61 15.25
N ARG A 58 -5.88 -8.43 15.73
CA ARG A 58 -5.57 -7.16 15.08
C ARG A 58 -4.30 -6.58 15.67
N VAL A 59 -3.42 -6.14 14.76
CA VAL A 59 -2.18 -5.42 15.07
C VAL A 59 -2.23 -4.09 14.32
N ALA A 60 -2.34 -2.99 15.04
CA ALA A 60 -2.45 -1.67 14.45
C ALA A 60 -1.07 -1.04 14.19
N TYR A 61 -1.00 -0.13 13.22
CA TYR A 61 0.11 0.80 13.06
C TYR A 61 -0.41 2.22 12.82
N PHE A 62 0.18 3.16 13.57
CA PHE A 62 -0.07 4.60 13.51
C PHE A 62 1.26 5.27 13.23
N ALA A 63 1.63 5.34 11.95
CA ALA A 63 2.99 5.70 11.55
C ALA A 63 3.04 6.41 10.19
N PHE A 64 4.10 7.20 10.00
CA PHE A 64 4.54 7.63 8.69
C PHE A 64 5.15 6.45 7.91
N ASN A 65 5.37 6.65 6.61
CA ASN A 65 5.97 5.59 5.79
C ASN A 65 7.39 5.25 6.25
N SER A 66 7.67 3.97 6.36
CA SER A 66 9.01 3.40 6.57
C SER A 66 9.05 1.96 6.09
N THR A 67 10.23 1.38 5.96
CA THR A 67 10.37 -0.06 5.77
C THR A 67 9.84 -0.84 6.96
N ASP A 68 9.84 -0.27 8.17
CA ASP A 68 9.29 -0.91 9.37
C ASP A 68 7.79 -1.17 9.21
N VAL A 69 7.03 -0.24 8.62
CA VAL A 69 5.60 -0.44 8.32
C VAL A 69 5.39 -1.58 7.33
N VAL A 70 6.24 -1.70 6.31
CA VAL A 70 6.19 -2.83 5.36
C VAL A 70 6.48 -4.15 6.09
N GLU A 71 7.49 -4.19 6.97
CA GLU A 71 7.82 -5.34 7.80
C GLU A 71 6.65 -5.74 8.71
N ILE A 72 5.97 -4.77 9.35
CA ILE A 72 4.80 -5.01 10.20
C ILE A 72 3.67 -5.67 9.42
N ILE A 73 3.33 -5.18 8.23
CA ILE A 73 2.28 -5.75 7.39
C ILE A 73 2.60 -7.22 7.07
N PHE A 74 3.80 -7.50 6.57
CA PHE A 74 4.18 -8.86 6.19
C PHE A 74 4.43 -9.79 7.38
N ALA A 75 4.86 -9.28 8.54
CA ALA A 75 4.96 -10.06 9.77
C ALA A 75 3.57 -10.47 10.28
N CYS A 76 2.58 -9.57 10.24
CA CYS A 76 1.18 -9.90 10.53
C CYS A 76 0.68 -10.99 9.59
N TRP A 77 0.91 -10.86 8.28
CA TRP A 77 0.49 -11.88 7.32
C TRP A 77 1.15 -13.24 7.59
N ARG A 78 2.43 -13.27 7.96
CA ARG A 78 3.14 -14.53 8.26
C ARG A 78 2.50 -15.32 9.41
N ILE A 79 1.94 -14.65 10.41
CA ILE A 79 1.27 -15.29 11.56
C ILE A 79 -0.26 -15.25 11.47
N GLY A 80 -0.84 -14.81 10.34
CA GLY A 80 -2.28 -14.70 10.14
C GLY A 80 -2.96 -13.62 10.96
N ALA A 81 -2.21 -12.69 11.54
CA ALA A 81 -2.76 -11.51 12.19
C ALA A 81 -3.27 -10.51 11.14
N VAL A 82 -4.19 -9.65 11.54
CA VAL A 82 -4.82 -8.64 10.71
C VAL A 82 -4.13 -7.29 10.95
N ALA A 83 -3.43 -6.77 9.95
CA ALA A 83 -2.83 -5.44 10.04
C ALA A 83 -3.91 -4.35 9.95
N VAL A 84 -3.97 -3.46 10.95
CA VAL A 84 -4.92 -2.34 11.00
C VAL A 84 -4.18 -1.03 10.72
N ALA A 85 -4.49 -0.42 9.60
CA ALA A 85 -3.84 0.80 9.14
C ALA A 85 -4.56 2.04 9.70
N LEU A 86 -3.88 2.84 10.52
CA LEU A 86 -4.43 4.05 11.09
C LEU A 86 -3.96 5.29 10.34
N ASN A 87 -4.91 6.11 9.90
CA ASN A 87 -4.63 7.36 9.21
C ASN A 87 -4.13 8.42 10.20
N PHE A 88 -2.88 8.82 10.08
CA PHE A 88 -2.24 9.82 10.96
C PHE A 88 -2.78 11.25 10.81
N ARG A 89 -3.70 11.49 9.88
CA ARG A 89 -4.38 12.78 9.70
C ARG A 89 -5.67 12.90 10.49
N LEU A 90 -6.13 11.79 11.09
CA LEU A 90 -7.35 11.76 11.90
C LEU A 90 -7.11 12.42 13.27
N THR A 91 -8.19 12.95 13.82
CA THR A 91 -8.21 13.46 15.20
C THR A 91 -8.16 12.32 16.22
N ALA A 92 -7.75 12.63 17.45
CA ALA A 92 -7.74 11.65 18.54
C ALA A 92 -9.12 10.98 18.72
N ARG A 93 -10.20 11.74 18.63
CA ARG A 93 -11.58 11.20 18.73
C ARG A 93 -11.92 10.18 17.64
N GLU A 94 -11.52 10.42 16.41
CA GLU A 94 -11.72 9.50 15.29
C GLU A 94 -10.89 8.23 15.46
N LEU A 95 -9.64 8.39 15.90
CA LEU A 95 -8.73 7.28 16.20
C LEU A 95 -9.26 6.43 17.36
N THR A 96 -9.76 7.05 18.45
CA THR A 96 -10.37 6.35 19.58
C THR A 96 -11.51 5.45 19.11
N PHE A 97 -12.41 5.96 18.26
CA PHE A 97 -13.48 5.14 17.68
C PHE A 97 -12.94 3.94 16.89
N ILE A 98 -11.90 4.14 16.08
CA ILE A 98 -11.30 3.06 15.26
C ILE A 98 -10.63 2.01 16.16
N ILE A 99 -9.95 2.42 17.21
CA ILE A 99 -9.31 1.51 18.18
C ILE A 99 -10.36 0.69 18.94
N GLU A 100 -11.44 1.31 19.39
CA GLU A 100 -12.55 0.62 20.07
C GLU A 100 -13.25 -0.38 19.15
N ASP A 101 -13.46 -0.03 17.88
CA ASP A 101 -14.13 -0.88 16.89
C ASP A 101 -13.22 -2.05 16.45
N SER A 102 -11.96 -1.78 16.16
CA SER A 102 -11.00 -2.81 15.69
C SER A 102 -10.39 -3.64 16.81
N THR A 103 -10.40 -3.16 18.06
CA THR A 103 -9.85 -3.83 19.25
C THR A 103 -8.48 -4.47 19.03
N PRO A 104 -7.43 -3.70 18.68
CA PRO A 104 -6.12 -4.26 18.42
C PRO A 104 -5.45 -4.73 19.71
N LYS A 105 -4.78 -5.88 19.65
CA LYS A 105 -3.98 -6.40 20.78
C LYS A 105 -2.61 -5.74 20.90
N LEU A 106 -2.15 -5.11 19.83
CA LEU A 106 -0.89 -4.40 19.76
C LEU A 106 -1.00 -3.24 18.80
N ILE A 107 -0.32 -2.14 19.10
CA ILE A 107 -0.15 -1.02 18.19
C ILE A 107 1.32 -0.61 18.09
N PHE A 108 1.76 -0.35 16.85
CA PHE A 108 3.01 0.34 16.56
C PHE A 108 2.71 1.82 16.38
N VAL A 109 3.42 2.68 17.12
CA VAL A 109 3.23 4.14 17.09
C VAL A 109 4.53 4.83 16.69
N ASP A 110 4.49 5.62 15.63
CA ASP A 110 5.61 6.49 15.26
C ASP A 110 5.81 7.56 16.35
N SER A 111 7.04 7.71 16.83
CA SER A 111 7.37 8.66 17.89
C SER A 111 6.97 10.11 17.56
N ALA A 112 7.01 10.49 16.28
CA ALA A 112 6.56 11.81 15.83
C ALA A 112 5.04 12.03 15.97
N LEU A 113 4.27 10.97 16.15
CA LEU A 113 2.82 10.99 16.37
C LEU A 113 2.44 10.77 17.85
N GLY A 114 3.43 10.73 18.73
CA GLY A 114 3.27 10.39 20.15
C GLY A 114 2.25 11.27 20.88
N MET A 115 2.22 12.59 20.65
CA MET A 115 1.26 13.50 21.30
C MET A 115 -0.19 13.15 20.95
N VAL A 116 -0.48 12.89 19.69
CA VAL A 116 -1.85 12.48 19.27
C VAL A 116 -2.20 11.12 19.85
N TRP A 117 -1.22 10.20 19.86
CA TRP A 117 -1.41 8.89 20.43
C TRP A 117 -1.67 8.94 21.95
N GLU A 118 -1.01 9.82 22.67
CA GLU A 118 -1.20 9.96 24.12
C GLU A 118 -2.66 10.31 24.46
N ASP A 119 -3.28 11.22 23.71
CA ASP A 119 -4.70 11.55 23.85
C ASP A 119 -5.62 10.35 23.55
N VAL A 120 -5.28 9.52 22.56
CA VAL A 120 -6.02 8.30 22.23
C VAL A 120 -5.85 7.25 23.32
N ASN A 121 -4.59 7.03 23.77
CA ASN A 121 -4.26 6.02 24.78
C ASN A 121 -4.91 6.26 26.14
N GLN A 122 -5.17 7.52 26.49
CA GLN A 122 -5.93 7.87 27.70
C GLN A 122 -7.41 7.44 27.64
N GLN A 123 -7.94 7.20 26.45
CA GLN A 123 -9.35 6.87 26.20
C GLN A 123 -9.55 5.42 25.75
N THR A 124 -8.46 4.68 25.52
CA THR A 124 -8.49 3.30 25.01
C THR A 124 -7.59 2.40 25.85
N ASP A 125 -7.79 1.09 25.75
CA ASP A 125 -6.98 0.10 26.45
C ASP A 125 -6.35 -0.86 25.43
N VAL A 126 -5.22 -0.43 24.82
CA VAL A 126 -4.46 -1.31 23.94
C VAL A 126 -3.38 -2.02 24.74
N PRO A 127 -3.40 -3.37 24.82
CA PRO A 127 -2.54 -4.11 25.75
C PRO A 127 -1.03 -3.93 25.52
N ASN A 128 -0.62 -3.72 24.28
CA ASN A 128 0.78 -3.62 23.92
C ASN A 128 1.02 -2.43 22.96
N ILE A 129 2.04 -1.62 23.28
CA ILE A 129 2.45 -0.47 22.47
C ILE A 129 3.94 -0.59 22.17
N ILE A 130 4.31 -0.48 20.90
CA ILE A 130 5.71 -0.46 20.45
C ILE A 130 5.96 0.86 19.71
N ILE A 131 6.96 1.60 20.16
CA ILE A 131 7.30 2.88 19.54
C ILE A 131 8.27 2.64 18.38
N LEU A 132 7.94 3.25 17.23
CA LEU A 132 8.80 3.35 16.05
C LEU A 132 9.40 4.76 16.03
N ASP A 133 10.67 4.93 15.70
CA ASP A 133 11.18 6.27 15.41
C ASP A 133 11.22 6.59 13.91
N GLY A 134 11.07 5.57 13.06
CA GLY A 134 10.93 5.70 11.61
C GLY A 134 12.16 6.24 10.88
N VAL A 135 13.26 6.50 11.60
CA VAL A 135 14.51 7.02 11.03
C VAL A 135 15.70 6.08 11.24
N GLY A 136 15.48 4.98 11.94
CA GLY A 136 16.50 3.98 12.25
C GLY A 136 17.35 4.35 13.47
N GLY A 137 18.26 3.47 13.85
CA GLY A 137 19.15 3.64 14.98
C GLY A 137 18.88 2.64 16.13
N ASP A 138 19.32 2.96 17.34
CA ASP A 138 19.17 2.10 18.53
C ASP A 138 17.78 2.28 19.17
N THR A 139 16.75 1.78 18.47
CA THR A 139 15.35 1.90 18.86
C THR A 139 14.82 0.67 19.56
N ILE A 140 13.65 0.78 20.20
CA ILE A 140 12.94 -0.37 20.78
C ILE A 140 12.63 -1.38 19.67
N TYR A 141 12.21 -0.90 18.50
CA TYR A 141 11.91 -1.76 17.35
C TYR A 141 13.15 -2.55 16.88
N GLU A 142 14.30 -1.90 16.70
CA GLU A 142 15.54 -2.58 16.30
C GLU A 142 16.05 -3.55 17.37
N LYS A 143 15.85 -3.25 18.67
CA LYS A 143 16.14 -4.19 19.75
C LYS A 143 15.27 -5.43 19.68
N ILE A 144 13.98 -5.29 19.38
CA ILE A 144 13.06 -6.41 19.15
C ILE A 144 13.56 -7.27 17.99
N ILE A 145 13.88 -6.64 16.84
CA ILE A 145 14.39 -7.34 15.66
C ILE A 145 15.68 -8.09 15.99
N SER A 146 16.64 -7.45 16.68
CA SER A 146 17.94 -8.06 16.97
C SER A 146 17.89 -9.18 18.01
N SER A 147 16.96 -9.13 18.96
CA SER A 147 16.84 -10.10 20.07
C SER A 147 15.93 -11.29 19.77
N SER A 148 15.12 -11.24 18.71
CA SER A 148 14.19 -12.31 18.35
C SER A 148 14.81 -13.28 17.37
N GLU A 149 14.51 -14.59 17.46
CA GLU A 149 14.85 -15.56 16.43
C GLU A 149 13.84 -15.47 15.27
N PRO A 150 14.24 -15.71 14.01
CA PRO A 150 13.33 -15.59 12.89
C PRO A 150 12.34 -16.77 12.81
N LEU A 151 11.07 -16.48 12.65
CA LEU A 151 10.04 -17.43 12.25
C LEU A 151 10.11 -17.58 10.71
N ASN A 152 10.54 -18.75 10.24
CA ASN A 152 10.79 -18.98 8.81
C ASN A 152 9.56 -19.49 8.05
N GLU A 153 8.56 -20.00 8.75
CA GLU A 153 7.36 -20.59 8.15
C GLU A 153 6.14 -19.69 8.39
N MET A 154 5.34 -19.54 7.34
CA MET A 154 4.03 -18.93 7.43
C MET A 154 3.03 -19.95 7.95
N ILE A 155 2.12 -19.53 8.83
CA ILE A 155 1.03 -20.40 9.26
C ILE A 155 0.04 -20.65 8.11
N ASP A 156 -0.73 -21.75 8.21
CA ASP A 156 -1.74 -22.08 7.21
C ASP A 156 -2.83 -21.00 7.11
N GLN A 157 -2.96 -20.47 5.92
CA GLN A 157 -3.95 -19.47 5.58
C GLN A 157 -4.49 -19.71 4.17
N THR A 158 -5.69 -19.23 3.94
CA THR A 158 -6.37 -19.29 2.64
C THR A 158 -6.55 -17.89 2.05
N LEU A 159 -6.84 -17.82 0.77
CA LEU A 159 -7.11 -16.54 0.09
C LEU A 159 -8.35 -15.81 0.64
N THR A 160 -9.21 -16.48 1.40
CA THR A 160 -10.38 -15.87 2.04
C THR A 160 -10.11 -15.34 3.45
N ASP A 161 -8.94 -15.67 4.03
CA ASP A 161 -8.57 -15.15 5.34
C ASP A 161 -8.29 -13.64 5.26
N GLN A 162 -8.76 -12.92 6.27
CA GLN A 162 -8.53 -11.48 6.41
C GLN A 162 -7.06 -11.23 6.73
N CYS A 163 -6.45 -10.28 6.04
CA CYS A 163 -5.06 -9.88 6.25
C CYS A 163 -4.89 -8.42 6.63
N MET A 164 -5.86 -7.58 6.29
CA MET A 164 -5.85 -6.16 6.67
C MET A 164 -7.25 -5.66 7.02
N LEU A 165 -7.29 -4.58 7.78
CA LEU A 165 -8.47 -3.78 8.06
C LEU A 165 -8.12 -2.32 7.82
N MET A 166 -8.86 -1.66 6.94
CA MET A 166 -8.66 -0.26 6.61
C MET A 166 -9.98 0.50 6.72
N TYR A 167 -9.97 1.61 7.43
CA TYR A 167 -11.17 2.41 7.64
C TYR A 167 -11.39 3.40 6.51
N SER A 168 -12.58 3.38 5.92
CA SER A 168 -13.06 4.38 4.97
C SER A 168 -14.03 5.34 5.66
N SER A 169 -14.09 6.59 5.17
CA SER A 169 -14.93 7.65 5.78
C SER A 169 -16.44 7.39 5.71
N GLY A 170 -16.88 6.37 4.99
CA GLY A 170 -18.28 5.99 4.84
C GLY A 170 -19.22 7.17 4.46
N THR A 171 -20.24 6.92 3.68
CA THR A 171 -21.26 7.94 3.31
C THR A 171 -22.16 8.36 4.48
N THR A 172 -22.11 7.62 5.59
CA THR A 172 -22.99 7.82 6.78
C THR A 172 -22.32 8.59 7.91
N GLY A 173 -21.11 9.12 7.71
CA GLY A 173 -20.38 9.93 8.69
C GLY A 173 -19.61 9.16 9.77
N ARG A 174 -19.79 7.83 9.90
CA ARG A 174 -18.96 6.99 10.76
C ARG A 174 -17.99 6.18 9.91
N PRO A 175 -16.71 6.10 10.27
CA PRO A 175 -15.74 5.23 9.60
C PRO A 175 -16.21 3.76 9.61
N LYS A 176 -15.98 3.06 8.50
CA LYS A 176 -16.27 1.63 8.37
C LYS A 176 -14.99 0.86 8.12
N GLY A 177 -14.76 -0.22 8.87
CA GLY A 177 -13.61 -1.10 8.71
C GLY A 177 -13.80 -2.04 7.52
N VAL A 178 -13.18 -1.73 6.40
CA VAL A 178 -13.22 -2.57 5.19
C VAL A 178 -12.38 -3.81 5.42
N ILE A 179 -13.00 -4.98 5.31
CA ILE A 179 -12.34 -6.27 5.40
C ILE A 179 -11.53 -6.51 4.12
N ILE A 180 -10.23 -6.71 4.24
CA ILE A 180 -9.32 -6.99 3.13
C ILE A 180 -8.75 -8.38 3.33
N THR A 181 -8.93 -9.26 2.33
CA THR A 181 -8.44 -10.64 2.35
C THR A 181 -7.16 -10.80 1.53
N HIS A 182 -6.42 -11.88 1.79
CA HIS A 182 -5.25 -12.24 0.98
C HIS A 182 -5.57 -12.38 -0.51
N GLY A 183 -6.75 -12.92 -0.82
CA GLY A 183 -7.22 -13.04 -2.21
C GLY A 183 -7.40 -11.68 -2.88
N MET A 184 -7.99 -10.73 -2.17
CA MET A 184 -8.13 -9.35 -2.67
C MET A 184 -6.76 -8.74 -2.98
N MET A 185 -5.80 -8.86 -2.06
CA MET A 185 -4.44 -8.35 -2.24
C MET A 185 -3.75 -8.99 -3.44
N LEU A 186 -3.82 -10.32 -3.55
CA LEU A 186 -3.20 -11.06 -4.64
C LEU A 186 -3.79 -10.69 -6.01
N PHE A 187 -5.11 -10.74 -6.16
CA PHE A 187 -5.73 -10.52 -7.47
C PHE A 187 -5.62 -9.08 -7.94
N SER A 188 -5.67 -8.11 -7.03
CA SER A 188 -5.41 -6.71 -7.36
C SER A 188 -3.94 -6.50 -7.76
N ALA A 189 -2.99 -7.10 -7.02
CA ALA A 189 -1.56 -7.03 -7.36
C ALA A 189 -1.29 -7.62 -8.75
N VAL A 190 -1.83 -8.82 -9.05
CA VAL A 190 -1.67 -9.48 -10.36
C VAL A 190 -2.24 -8.63 -11.50
N GLY A 191 -3.44 -8.07 -11.30
CA GLY A 191 -4.05 -7.16 -12.28
C GLY A 191 -3.23 -5.87 -12.48
N GLY A 192 -2.76 -5.28 -11.37
CA GLY A 192 -1.93 -4.08 -11.39
C GLY A 192 -0.57 -4.30 -12.06
N MET A 193 0.07 -5.44 -11.83
CA MET A 193 1.34 -5.80 -12.49
C MET A 193 1.21 -5.85 -14.00
N SER A 194 0.15 -6.50 -14.49
CA SER A 194 -0.09 -6.60 -15.94
C SER A 194 -0.29 -5.22 -16.57
N ALA A 195 -1.14 -4.39 -15.97
CA ALA A 195 -1.44 -3.06 -16.48
C ALA A 195 -0.30 -2.05 -16.28
N GLY A 196 0.47 -2.18 -15.20
CA GLY A 196 1.63 -1.34 -14.87
C GLY A 196 2.94 -1.81 -15.50
N ARG A 197 2.96 -2.92 -16.25
CA ARG A 197 4.18 -3.50 -16.86
C ARG A 197 5.26 -3.83 -15.82
N THR A 198 4.84 -4.29 -14.64
CA THR A 198 5.75 -4.61 -13.53
C THR A 198 6.55 -5.88 -13.83
N THR A 199 7.85 -5.81 -13.61
CA THR A 199 8.78 -6.92 -13.77
C THR A 199 9.61 -7.09 -12.48
N ARG A 200 10.44 -8.11 -12.47
CA ARG A 200 11.43 -8.34 -11.41
C ARG A 200 12.42 -7.18 -11.23
N ASP A 201 12.71 -6.44 -12.29
CA ASP A 201 13.66 -5.33 -12.28
C ASP A 201 12.99 -3.98 -11.99
N SER A 202 11.71 -3.98 -11.72
CA SER A 202 10.96 -2.79 -11.37
C SER A 202 11.34 -2.25 -9.99
N VAL A 203 11.37 -0.91 -9.89
CA VAL A 203 11.63 -0.16 -8.66
C VAL A 203 10.48 0.80 -8.43
N SER A 204 9.72 0.61 -7.37
CA SER A 204 8.60 1.48 -7.01
C SER A 204 8.98 2.52 -5.98
N LEU A 205 8.69 3.79 -6.27
CA LEU A 205 8.80 4.86 -5.29
C LEU A 205 7.50 4.93 -4.48
N VAL A 206 7.56 4.50 -3.22
CA VAL A 206 6.45 4.46 -2.28
C VAL A 206 6.42 5.75 -1.47
N VAL A 207 5.58 6.69 -1.90
CA VAL A 207 5.49 8.02 -1.28
C VAL A 207 4.09 8.35 -0.77
N MET A 208 3.05 7.75 -1.35
CA MET A 208 1.71 7.87 -0.81
C MET A 208 1.59 7.13 0.54
N PRO A 209 0.73 7.63 1.46
CA PRO A 209 0.69 7.08 2.81
C PRO A 209 0.32 5.60 2.87
N LEU A 210 1.11 4.79 3.57
CA LEU A 210 0.90 3.34 3.74
C LEU A 210 -0.34 2.99 4.59
N PHE A 211 -1.04 3.96 5.15
CA PHE A 211 -2.36 3.73 5.73
C PHE A 211 -3.48 3.67 4.68
N HIS A 212 -3.18 4.01 3.42
CA HIS A 212 -4.10 3.88 2.29
C HIS A 212 -3.82 2.63 1.48
N ILE A 213 -4.89 1.93 1.08
CA ILE A 213 -4.81 0.70 0.28
C ILE A 213 -4.02 0.90 -1.02
N ALA A 214 -4.12 2.06 -1.65
CA ALA A 214 -3.40 2.35 -2.89
C ALA A 214 -1.87 2.32 -2.69
N ALA A 215 -1.33 2.87 -1.58
CA ALA A 215 0.10 2.76 -1.32
C ALA A 215 0.53 1.32 -1.08
N VAL A 216 -0.26 0.55 -0.32
CA VAL A 216 0.04 -0.85 -0.04
C VAL A 216 -0.13 -1.72 -1.29
N ASN A 217 -1.27 -1.61 -1.99
CA ASN A 217 -1.62 -2.59 -3.03
C ASN A 217 -1.50 -2.07 -4.49
N VAL A 218 -1.11 -0.81 -4.70
CA VAL A 218 -0.69 -0.31 -6.02
C VAL A 218 0.82 -0.13 -6.09
N SER A 219 1.44 0.37 -5.00
CA SER A 219 2.88 0.64 -5.00
C SER A 219 3.73 -0.49 -4.42
N CYS A 220 3.32 -1.14 -3.31
CA CYS A 220 4.15 -2.15 -2.62
C CYS A 220 3.89 -3.58 -3.10
N CYS A 221 2.66 -4.08 -2.99
CA CYS A 221 2.37 -5.50 -3.22
C CYS A 221 2.73 -6.00 -4.61
N PRO A 222 2.47 -5.27 -5.72
CA PRO A 222 2.91 -5.70 -7.05
C PRO A 222 4.43 -5.87 -7.15
N MET A 223 5.19 -4.97 -6.51
CA MET A 223 6.66 -5.04 -6.50
C MET A 223 7.15 -6.24 -5.71
N VAL A 224 6.65 -6.39 -4.46
CA VAL A 224 7.04 -7.52 -3.61
C VAL A 224 6.65 -8.85 -4.25
N TYR A 225 5.48 -8.96 -4.85
CA TYR A 225 5.04 -10.18 -5.53
C TYR A 225 5.98 -10.58 -6.68
N MET A 226 6.41 -9.59 -7.49
CA MET A 226 7.34 -9.81 -8.61
C MET A 226 8.81 -9.94 -8.19
N GLY A 227 9.15 -9.61 -6.96
CA GLY A 227 10.53 -9.56 -6.51
C GLY A 227 11.27 -8.31 -6.99
N GLY A 228 10.56 -7.21 -7.19
CA GLY A 228 11.12 -5.87 -7.45
C GLY A 228 11.62 -5.17 -6.19
N CYS A 229 11.95 -3.88 -6.28
CA CYS A 229 12.47 -3.10 -5.17
C CYS A 229 11.49 -1.99 -4.76
N LEU A 230 11.38 -1.73 -3.46
CA LEU A 230 10.66 -0.60 -2.89
C LEU A 230 11.65 0.49 -2.49
N ILE A 231 11.38 1.73 -2.89
CA ILE A 231 12.06 2.91 -2.31
C ILE A 231 11.00 3.63 -1.48
N VAL A 232 11.15 3.58 -0.16
CA VAL A 232 10.17 4.12 0.78
C VAL A 232 10.56 5.53 1.19
N MET A 233 9.69 6.49 0.90
CA MET A 233 9.82 7.87 1.31
C MET A 233 8.87 8.17 2.47
N ARG A 234 9.38 8.72 3.56
CA ARG A 234 8.63 8.92 4.81
C ARG A 234 7.39 9.78 4.63
N MET A 235 7.53 10.90 3.93
CA MET A 235 6.45 11.83 3.61
C MET A 235 6.64 12.38 2.21
N PHE A 236 5.55 12.84 1.59
CA PHE A 236 5.62 13.48 0.29
C PHE A 236 6.35 14.82 0.38
N ASP A 237 7.41 14.95 -0.37
CA ASP A 237 8.13 16.19 -0.68
C ASP A 237 8.40 16.22 -2.18
N PRO A 238 7.86 17.21 -2.93
CA PRO A 238 7.95 17.21 -4.39
C PRO A 238 9.38 17.32 -4.91
N ASP A 239 10.25 18.07 -4.25
CA ASP A 239 11.64 18.22 -4.69
C ASP A 239 12.45 16.95 -4.40
N LEU A 240 12.20 16.28 -3.26
CA LEU A 240 12.82 15.00 -2.95
C LEU A 240 12.33 13.89 -3.90
N VAL A 241 11.05 13.87 -4.24
CA VAL A 241 10.50 12.92 -5.25
C VAL A 241 11.21 13.11 -6.59
N LEU A 242 11.32 14.36 -7.08
CA LEU A 242 11.99 14.67 -8.34
C LEU A 242 13.46 14.26 -8.32
N LYS A 243 14.20 14.56 -7.25
CA LYS A 243 15.58 14.13 -7.06
C LYS A 243 15.73 12.61 -7.04
N THR A 244 14.81 11.92 -6.37
CA THR A 244 14.82 10.45 -6.28
C THR A 244 14.58 9.82 -7.65
N ILE A 245 13.61 10.32 -8.43
CA ILE A 245 13.34 9.86 -9.81
C ILE A 245 14.54 10.14 -10.72
N GLY A 246 15.15 11.33 -10.65
CA GLY A 246 16.32 11.72 -11.45
C GLY A 246 17.60 10.98 -11.08
N ASN A 247 17.64 10.30 -9.93
CA ASN A 247 18.81 9.53 -9.51
C ASN A 247 18.86 8.17 -10.23
N LYS A 248 19.70 8.08 -11.24
CA LYS A 248 19.88 6.87 -12.06
C LYS A 248 20.32 5.64 -11.27
N THR A 249 21.05 5.81 -10.18
CA THR A 249 21.48 4.70 -9.32
C THR A 249 20.32 4.08 -8.57
N LEU A 250 19.32 4.87 -8.18
CA LEU A 250 18.11 4.37 -7.56
C LEU A 250 17.16 3.71 -8.58
N GLY A 251 17.19 4.15 -9.83
CA GLY A 251 16.53 3.48 -10.96
C GLY A 251 15.01 3.39 -10.84
N VAL A 252 14.34 4.41 -10.28
CA VAL A 252 12.86 4.42 -10.13
C VAL A 252 12.18 4.20 -11.48
N THR A 253 11.31 3.21 -11.52
CA THR A 253 10.55 2.82 -12.74
C THR A 253 9.04 2.99 -12.58
N HIS A 254 8.54 2.95 -11.35
CA HIS A 254 7.10 2.96 -11.04
C HIS A 254 6.80 4.01 -9.98
N ILE A 255 5.73 4.77 -10.22
CA ILE A 255 5.23 5.77 -9.28
C ILE A 255 3.70 5.82 -9.33
N PHE A 256 3.07 5.88 -8.16
CA PHE A 256 1.66 6.19 -7.99
C PHE A 256 1.51 7.46 -7.15
N LEU A 257 0.81 8.46 -7.69
CA LEU A 257 0.48 9.70 -7.01
C LEU A 257 -0.95 10.16 -7.32
N VAL A 258 -1.55 10.87 -6.39
CA VAL A 258 -2.81 11.58 -6.66
C VAL A 258 -2.56 12.81 -7.56
N PRO A 259 -3.58 13.32 -8.27
CA PRO A 259 -3.41 14.44 -9.19
C PRO A 259 -2.79 15.69 -8.55
N ALA A 260 -3.17 16.00 -7.31
CA ALA A 260 -2.61 17.12 -6.56
C ALA A 260 -1.08 16.98 -6.34
N ALA A 261 -0.59 15.76 -6.06
CA ALA A 261 0.84 15.50 -5.90
C ALA A 261 1.59 15.60 -7.25
N TYR A 262 1.01 15.12 -8.35
CA TYR A 262 1.58 15.33 -9.69
C TYR A 262 1.65 16.82 -10.08
N ASN A 263 0.66 17.63 -9.68
CA ASN A 263 0.73 19.09 -9.85
C ASN A 263 1.86 19.69 -9.00
N ALA A 264 2.03 19.26 -7.76
CA ALA A 264 3.14 19.75 -6.92
C ALA A 264 4.51 19.39 -7.51
N LEU A 265 4.66 18.18 -8.11
CA LEU A 265 5.89 17.83 -8.85
C LEU A 265 6.13 18.76 -10.04
N LYS A 266 5.08 19.09 -10.81
CA LYS A 266 5.15 19.99 -11.95
C LYS A 266 5.69 21.37 -11.56
N ASP A 267 5.31 21.84 -10.37
CA ASP A 267 5.67 23.17 -9.85
C ASP A 267 6.96 23.12 -8.97
N GLY A 268 7.54 21.94 -8.78
CA GLY A 268 8.77 21.72 -8.02
C GLY A 268 10.02 22.30 -8.70
N LYS A 269 11.01 22.69 -7.89
CA LYS A 269 12.25 23.35 -8.33
C LYS A 269 13.04 22.51 -9.35
N HIS A 270 12.94 21.19 -9.27
CA HIS A 270 13.66 20.25 -10.14
C HIS A 270 12.83 19.72 -11.31
N ALA A 271 11.58 20.21 -11.50
CA ALA A 271 10.67 19.70 -12.53
C ALA A 271 11.21 19.85 -13.97
N GLY A 272 12.02 20.89 -14.21
CA GLY A 272 12.63 21.15 -15.53
C GLY A 272 13.81 20.24 -15.86
N ASP A 273 14.57 19.83 -14.83
CA ASP A 273 15.88 19.16 -14.99
C ASP A 273 15.82 17.66 -14.66
N THR A 274 14.70 17.18 -14.09
CA THR A 274 14.56 15.77 -13.74
C THR A 274 14.49 14.90 -15.00
N ASP A 275 15.32 13.87 -15.05
CA ASP A 275 15.29 12.86 -16.09
C ASP A 275 14.30 11.75 -15.73
N PHE A 276 13.22 11.65 -16.51
CA PHE A 276 12.15 10.67 -16.33
C PHE A 276 12.27 9.44 -17.22
N THR A 277 13.35 9.26 -17.95
CA THR A 277 13.51 8.20 -18.96
C THR A 277 13.41 6.78 -18.41
N ASN A 278 13.66 6.58 -17.12
CA ASN A 278 13.50 5.27 -16.45
C ASN A 278 12.06 4.94 -16.08
N ILE A 279 11.15 5.92 -16.10
CA ILE A 279 9.75 5.67 -15.69
C ILE A 279 9.02 4.81 -16.72
N VAL A 280 8.63 3.62 -16.29
CA VAL A 280 7.87 2.64 -17.06
C VAL A 280 6.37 2.82 -16.83
N SER A 281 5.98 3.09 -15.58
CA SER A 281 4.59 3.25 -15.18
C SER A 281 4.42 4.43 -14.23
N ALA A 282 3.57 5.36 -14.63
CA ALA A 282 3.15 6.50 -13.85
C ALA A 282 1.62 6.45 -13.69
N LEU A 283 1.16 6.09 -12.49
CA LEU A 283 -0.26 5.89 -12.19
C LEU A 283 -0.81 7.09 -11.40
N SER A 284 -2.05 7.47 -11.71
CA SER A 284 -2.79 8.47 -10.95
C SER A 284 -4.22 8.00 -10.72
N GLY A 285 -4.81 8.41 -9.62
CA GLY A 285 -6.19 8.05 -9.27
C GLY A 285 -6.62 8.69 -7.96
N ALA A 286 -7.70 8.18 -7.38
CA ALA A 286 -8.45 8.72 -6.26
C ALA A 286 -9.27 9.98 -6.61
N GLU A 287 -8.89 10.72 -7.64
CA GLU A 287 -9.60 11.87 -8.20
C GLU A 287 -9.43 11.86 -9.72
N THR A 288 -10.31 12.57 -10.43
CA THR A 288 -10.19 12.74 -11.87
C THR A 288 -8.90 13.48 -12.25
N VAL A 289 -8.16 12.94 -13.20
CA VAL A 289 -6.89 13.54 -13.65
C VAL A 289 -7.17 14.65 -14.68
N PRO A 290 -6.80 15.91 -14.40
CA PRO A 290 -7.04 17.00 -15.35
C PRO A 290 -6.30 16.78 -16.68
N MET A 291 -6.99 17.01 -17.80
CA MET A 291 -6.41 16.93 -19.15
C MET A 291 -5.12 17.75 -19.30
N SER A 292 -5.06 18.93 -18.69
CA SER A 292 -3.87 19.79 -18.72
C SER A 292 -2.66 19.11 -18.08
N LEU A 293 -2.89 18.35 -17.00
CA LEU A 293 -1.86 17.62 -16.28
C LEU A 293 -1.33 16.44 -17.14
N VAL A 294 -2.23 15.66 -17.73
CA VAL A 294 -1.85 14.58 -18.66
C VAL A 294 -1.01 15.10 -19.81
N LYS A 295 -1.43 16.21 -20.43
CA LYS A 295 -0.67 16.85 -21.53
C LYS A 295 0.70 17.34 -21.11
N TRP A 296 0.84 17.89 -19.88
CA TRP A 296 2.10 18.40 -19.38
C TRP A 296 3.11 17.27 -19.14
N TRP A 297 2.68 16.16 -18.52
CA TRP A 297 3.53 15.00 -18.28
C TRP A 297 3.90 14.26 -19.57
N ARG A 298 2.95 14.17 -20.52
CA ARG A 298 3.20 13.55 -21.82
C ARG A 298 4.30 14.27 -22.62
N LYS A 299 4.37 15.60 -22.56
CA LYS A 299 5.47 16.39 -23.17
C LYS A 299 6.85 16.02 -22.58
N ARG A 300 6.90 15.39 -21.45
CA ARG A 300 8.12 14.89 -20.75
C ARG A 300 8.36 13.41 -20.92
N GLY A 301 7.62 12.76 -21.81
CA GLY A 301 7.73 11.32 -22.07
C GLY A 301 6.99 10.44 -21.07
N ILE A 302 6.25 11.04 -20.10
CA ILE A 302 5.49 10.30 -19.10
C ILE A 302 4.08 10.00 -19.61
N CYS A 303 3.74 8.72 -19.70
CA CYS A 303 2.40 8.24 -19.94
C CYS A 303 1.66 8.13 -18.60
N LEU A 304 0.88 9.17 -18.25
CA LEU A 304 0.13 9.21 -17.00
C LEU A 304 -1.17 8.40 -17.15
N GLN A 305 -1.20 7.22 -16.55
CA GLN A 305 -2.34 6.32 -16.56
C GLN A 305 -3.34 6.69 -15.47
N GLU A 306 -4.61 6.86 -15.83
CA GLU A 306 -5.67 7.12 -14.85
C GLU A 306 -6.31 5.81 -14.40
N GLY A 307 -6.52 5.66 -13.08
CA GLY A 307 -7.19 4.52 -12.49
C GLY A 307 -8.31 4.93 -11.55
N TRP A 308 -9.32 4.07 -11.44
CA TRP A 308 -10.39 4.16 -10.47
C TRP A 308 -10.35 2.97 -9.53
N GLY A 309 -10.60 3.25 -8.27
CA GLY A 309 -10.71 2.25 -7.23
C GLY A 309 -11.02 2.84 -5.87
N MET A 310 -11.25 1.99 -4.93
CA MET A 310 -11.58 2.33 -3.55
C MET A 310 -11.02 1.27 -2.61
N THR A 311 -11.12 1.47 -1.31
CA THR A 311 -10.64 0.49 -0.33
C THR A 311 -11.32 -0.86 -0.53
N GLU A 312 -12.61 -0.85 -0.81
CA GLU A 312 -13.46 -2.01 -1.06
C GLU A 312 -13.11 -2.79 -2.34
N THR A 313 -12.29 -2.22 -3.23
CA THR A 313 -11.76 -2.87 -4.44
C THR A 313 -10.25 -3.10 -4.39
N SER A 314 -9.66 -3.12 -3.18
CA SER A 314 -8.22 -3.32 -2.97
C SER A 314 -7.31 -2.30 -3.67
N GLY A 315 -7.78 -1.07 -3.83
CA GLY A 315 -7.01 0.04 -4.39
C GLY A 315 -7.27 0.29 -5.88
N THR A 316 -7.32 -0.73 -6.73
CA THR A 316 -7.53 -0.53 -8.16
C THR A 316 -8.63 -1.44 -8.71
N GLY A 317 -9.73 -0.83 -9.13
CA GLY A 317 -10.82 -1.52 -9.82
C GLY A 317 -10.66 -1.51 -11.34
N CYS A 318 -10.36 -0.33 -11.88
CA CYS A 318 -10.08 -0.07 -13.29
C CYS A 318 -8.75 0.64 -13.47
N LEU A 319 -8.14 0.48 -14.64
CA LEU A 319 -6.97 1.23 -15.04
C LEU A 319 -6.97 1.48 -16.54
N LEU A 320 -6.64 2.70 -16.94
CA LEU A 320 -6.39 3.06 -18.32
C LEU A 320 -5.04 2.48 -18.73
N LEU A 321 -5.03 1.61 -19.72
CA LEU A 321 -3.81 0.97 -20.19
C LEU A 321 -2.88 1.98 -20.86
N HIS A 322 -1.59 1.76 -20.77
CA HIS A 322 -0.57 2.64 -21.33
C HIS A 322 -0.82 3.00 -22.81
N ASP A 323 -1.26 2.03 -23.62
CA ASP A 323 -1.48 2.21 -25.05
C ASP A 323 -2.77 3.00 -25.35
N ASP A 324 -3.73 3.04 -24.41
CA ASP A 324 -5.03 3.74 -24.56
C ASP A 324 -4.98 5.21 -24.03
N VAL A 325 -3.94 5.59 -23.25
CA VAL A 325 -3.88 6.92 -22.58
C VAL A 325 -3.95 8.09 -23.56
N ALA A 326 -3.44 7.90 -24.80
CA ALA A 326 -3.41 8.96 -25.79
C ALA A 326 -4.81 9.40 -26.23
N ASP A 327 -5.70 8.44 -26.41
CA ASP A 327 -7.00 8.59 -27.08
C ASP A 327 -8.17 8.63 -26.09
N MET A 328 -7.94 8.15 -24.84
CA MET A 328 -8.99 7.94 -23.84
C MET A 328 -8.79 8.77 -22.57
N VAL A 329 -8.18 9.95 -22.67
CA VAL A 329 -7.98 10.84 -21.51
C VAL A 329 -9.32 11.18 -20.84
N GLY A 330 -9.34 11.10 -19.50
CA GLY A 330 -10.56 11.26 -18.70
C GLY A 330 -11.37 9.98 -18.51
N SER A 331 -10.88 8.87 -19.08
CA SER A 331 -11.44 7.53 -18.81
C SER A 331 -10.67 6.88 -17.68
N ALA A 332 -11.38 6.27 -16.72
CA ALA A 332 -10.77 5.41 -15.69
C ALA A 332 -10.31 4.05 -16.23
N GLY A 333 -10.41 3.82 -17.54
CA GLY A 333 -9.94 2.63 -18.22
C GLY A 333 -10.87 1.42 -18.11
N ARG A 334 -10.28 0.25 -18.09
CA ARG A 334 -10.96 -1.05 -18.11
C ARG A 334 -10.82 -1.76 -16.77
N PRO A 335 -11.77 -2.66 -16.40
CA PRO A 335 -11.61 -3.49 -15.21
C PRO A 335 -10.27 -4.23 -15.23
N LEU A 336 -9.58 -4.29 -14.12
CA LEU A 336 -8.41 -5.15 -13.97
C LEU A 336 -8.80 -6.62 -14.18
N MET A 337 -7.83 -7.42 -14.60
CA MET A 337 -8.03 -8.85 -14.86
C MET A 337 -8.65 -9.55 -13.63
N GLY A 338 -9.70 -10.33 -13.87
CA GLY A 338 -10.49 -11.01 -12.83
C GLY A 338 -11.70 -10.23 -12.33
N ASN A 339 -11.77 -8.92 -12.58
CA ASN A 339 -12.90 -8.07 -12.19
C ASN A 339 -13.88 -7.88 -13.34
N LYS A 340 -15.14 -7.65 -13.01
CA LYS A 340 -16.21 -7.27 -13.92
C LYS A 340 -16.86 -5.99 -13.41
N ILE A 341 -17.18 -5.09 -14.33
CA ILE A 341 -17.88 -3.84 -14.03
C ILE A 341 -19.10 -3.74 -14.94
N ARG A 342 -20.18 -3.18 -14.39
CA ARG A 342 -21.34 -2.71 -15.13
C ARG A 342 -21.79 -1.36 -14.59
N ILE A 343 -22.44 -0.58 -15.43
CA ILE A 343 -23.09 0.66 -15.03
C ILE A 343 -24.59 0.38 -14.99
N VAL A 344 -25.26 0.77 -13.91
CA VAL A 344 -26.70 0.53 -13.75
C VAL A 344 -27.45 1.83 -13.49
N ASP A 345 -28.69 1.88 -13.98
CA ASP A 345 -29.63 2.97 -13.70
C ASP A 345 -30.20 2.84 -12.27
N GLU A 346 -31.05 3.78 -11.88
CA GLU A 346 -31.70 3.82 -10.55
C GLU A 346 -32.57 2.58 -10.27
N LYS A 347 -32.95 1.81 -11.30
CA LYS A 347 -33.71 0.55 -11.19
C LYS A 347 -32.81 -0.68 -11.15
N GLY A 348 -31.47 -0.50 -11.15
CA GLY A 348 -30.51 -1.59 -11.18
C GLY A 348 -30.37 -2.29 -12.53
N LYS A 349 -30.96 -1.74 -13.61
CA LYS A 349 -30.81 -2.25 -14.96
C LYS A 349 -29.55 -1.66 -15.62
N GLU A 350 -28.84 -2.46 -16.41
CA GLU A 350 -27.65 -2.01 -17.12
C GLU A 350 -27.96 -0.82 -18.03
N ALA A 351 -27.22 0.27 -17.82
CA ALA A 351 -27.36 1.50 -18.57
C ALA A 351 -26.67 1.36 -19.94
N PRO A 352 -27.28 1.90 -21.02
CA PRO A 352 -26.61 1.91 -22.32
C PRO A 352 -25.39 2.85 -22.32
N PRO A 353 -24.49 2.72 -23.30
CA PRO A 353 -23.33 3.61 -23.43
C PRO A 353 -23.73 5.10 -23.43
N ASN A 354 -22.90 5.94 -22.78
CA ASN A 354 -23.09 7.39 -22.62
C ASN A 354 -24.30 7.81 -21.73
N VAL A 355 -24.86 6.88 -20.98
CA VAL A 355 -25.87 7.17 -19.95
C VAL A 355 -25.21 7.07 -18.57
N LEU A 356 -25.42 8.10 -17.73
CA LEU A 356 -24.95 8.12 -16.36
C LEU A 356 -25.64 7.04 -15.54
N GLY A 357 -24.88 6.40 -14.64
CA GLY A 357 -25.40 5.40 -13.73
C GLY A 357 -24.41 5.08 -12.61
N GLU A 358 -24.80 4.17 -11.74
CA GLU A 358 -23.99 3.68 -10.64
C GLU A 358 -23.01 2.59 -11.11
N ILE A 359 -21.75 2.69 -10.67
CA ILE A 359 -20.73 1.67 -10.95
C ILE A 359 -20.94 0.48 -10.00
N GLN A 360 -21.18 -0.70 -10.57
CA GLN A 360 -21.19 -1.96 -9.84
C GLN A 360 -20.02 -2.82 -10.25
N MET A 361 -19.24 -3.28 -9.27
CA MET A 361 -18.07 -4.12 -9.47
C MET A 361 -18.24 -5.48 -8.83
N LYS A 362 -17.79 -6.53 -9.50
CA LYS A 362 -17.70 -7.90 -8.97
C LYS A 362 -16.36 -8.51 -9.35
N GLY A 363 -15.73 -9.20 -8.42
CA GLY A 363 -14.48 -9.90 -8.67
C GLY A 363 -13.76 -10.31 -7.39
N PRO A 364 -12.64 -11.02 -7.52
CA PRO A 364 -11.87 -11.51 -6.37
C PRO A 364 -11.17 -10.37 -5.59
N ALA A 365 -11.06 -9.17 -6.16
CA ALA A 365 -10.49 -7.99 -5.49
C ALA A 365 -11.55 -7.17 -4.73
N VAL A 366 -12.82 -7.58 -4.72
CA VAL A 366 -13.90 -6.88 -4.02
C VAL A 366 -14.05 -7.44 -2.61
N THR A 367 -14.19 -6.52 -1.62
CA THR A 367 -14.35 -6.87 -0.20
C THR A 367 -15.55 -7.78 0.05
N PRO A 368 -15.47 -8.72 1.00
CA PRO A 368 -16.63 -9.47 1.49
C PRO A 368 -17.56 -8.62 2.36
N GLY A 369 -17.11 -7.43 2.85
CA GLY A 369 -17.90 -6.55 3.71
C GLY A 369 -17.05 -5.68 4.65
N TYR A 370 -17.68 -5.29 5.76
CA TYR A 370 -17.14 -4.38 6.78
C TYR A 370 -17.12 -5.04 8.15
#